data_c6fbf4c7e267d5e21b867c95da4a8fbe
#
_entry.id   c6fbf4c7e267d5e21b867c95da4a8fbe
#
_cell.length_a   1.000
_cell.length_b   1.000
_cell.length_c   1.000
_cell.angle_alpha   90.00
_cell.angle_beta   90.00
_cell.angle_gamma   90.00
#
_symmetry.space_group_name_H-M   'P 1'
#
loop_
_entity.id
_entity.type
_entity.pdbx_description
1 polymer ?
#
loop_
_entity_poly.entity_id
_entity_poly.type
_entity_poly.pdbx_seq_one_letter_code
_entity_poly.pdbx_strand_id
1 'polypeptide(L)'
;LTEGGEAFKDEAGNPETVAIQRAAVQPTLDDFLERHLVPAGVAEYQPIGSTGKKSLSGDLDIVVSSGDFEPKEFKNKLLSDLKVTVGDEEVKLLGQNIAIRYPIMGSDEYVQIDLMISPNIRHTGWLMSGTGDEEVKGTFRNYLLNFVASLQRQPRSRITISYPGGFQRKELPQQFDPADPKSKRKWQNVGEKVSNPEELLKALGINANPEEVNNFVDLVQHLLKMPKIAPRLKEFPEYIKNIPYNEEEKQKAINYLLSVI
;
A
#
# COMPACT_ATOMS: atom_id res chain seq x y z
N LEU A 1 0.90 -15.88 -16.93
CA LEU A 1 -0.09 -14.92 -16.42
C LEU A 1 0.67 -13.74 -15.88
N THR A 2 0.63 -12.64 -16.57
CA THR A 2 1.26 -11.38 -16.18
C THR A 2 0.45 -10.79 -15.03
N GLU A 3 0.93 -10.97 -13.80
CA GLU A 3 0.42 -10.20 -12.66
C GLU A 3 0.94 -8.77 -12.79
N GLY A 4 0.03 -7.81 -12.89
CA GLY A 4 0.32 -6.38 -12.98
C GLY A 4 0.13 -5.81 -14.40
N GLY A 5 -0.07 -4.51 -14.49
CA GLY A 5 -0.13 -3.83 -15.78
C GLY A 5 -1.43 -3.98 -16.58
N GLU A 6 -2.59 -4.12 -15.90
CA GLU A 6 -3.89 -4.25 -16.59
C GLU A 6 -4.59 -2.93 -16.94
N ALA A 7 -3.96 -1.78 -16.66
CA ALA A 7 -4.57 -0.48 -16.91
C ALA A 7 -4.67 -0.14 -18.40
N PHE A 8 -3.75 -0.65 -19.20
CA PHE A 8 -3.66 -0.37 -20.63
C PHE A 8 -3.95 -1.64 -21.43
N LYS A 9 -5.04 -1.60 -22.18
CA LYS A 9 -5.50 -2.72 -23.01
C LYS A 9 -5.89 -2.19 -24.38
N ASP A 10 -5.59 -2.96 -25.40
CA ASP A 10 -6.02 -2.72 -26.78
C ASP A 10 -7.55 -2.91 -26.94
N GLU A 11 -8.07 -2.65 -28.12
CA GLU A 11 -9.49 -2.81 -28.43
C GLU A 11 -10.00 -4.26 -28.27
N ALA A 12 -9.09 -5.24 -28.34
CA ALA A 12 -9.38 -6.66 -28.15
C ALA A 12 -9.29 -7.09 -26.66
N GLY A 13 -8.85 -6.16 -25.77
CA GLY A 13 -8.70 -6.41 -24.33
C GLY A 13 -7.35 -7.03 -23.93
N ASN A 14 -6.38 -7.10 -24.85
CA ASN A 14 -5.05 -7.60 -24.53
C ASN A 14 -4.22 -6.51 -23.85
N PRO A 15 -3.34 -6.86 -22.87
CA PRO A 15 -2.44 -5.90 -22.25
C PRO A 15 -1.50 -5.25 -23.29
N GLU A 16 -1.37 -3.93 -23.23
CA GLU A 16 -0.39 -3.15 -23.99
C GLU A 16 0.93 -2.93 -23.24
N THR A 17 1.06 -3.51 -22.05
CA THR A 17 2.26 -3.47 -21.21
C THR A 17 2.74 -4.88 -20.89
N VAL A 18 4.04 -5.02 -20.73
CA VAL A 18 4.68 -6.30 -20.40
C VAL A 18 5.41 -6.21 -19.06
N ALA A 19 5.74 -7.36 -18.50
CA ALA A 19 6.60 -7.41 -17.32
C ALA A 19 8.03 -7.02 -17.67
N ILE A 20 8.67 -6.23 -16.80
CA ILE A 20 10.01 -5.69 -17.00
C ILE A 20 11.07 -6.52 -16.28
N GLN A 21 12.19 -6.80 -16.94
CA GLN A 21 13.36 -7.44 -16.38
C GLN A 21 14.03 -6.53 -15.33
N ARG A 22 14.52 -7.13 -14.24
CA ARG A 22 15.16 -6.40 -13.12
C ARG A 22 16.27 -5.45 -13.61
N ALA A 23 17.08 -5.86 -14.57
CA ALA A 23 18.17 -5.05 -15.11
C ALA A 23 17.69 -3.76 -15.81
N ALA A 24 16.47 -3.76 -16.37
CA ALA A 24 15.90 -2.62 -17.05
C ALA A 24 15.11 -1.69 -16.12
N VAL A 25 14.78 -2.13 -14.89
CA VAL A 25 13.94 -1.35 -13.95
C VAL A 25 14.58 -0.01 -13.62
N GLN A 26 15.82 -0.02 -13.11
CA GLN A 26 16.47 1.23 -12.69
C GLN A 26 16.68 2.21 -13.86
N PRO A 27 17.21 1.80 -15.03
CA PRO A 27 17.32 2.71 -16.18
C PRO A 27 15.98 3.31 -16.62
N THR A 28 14.91 2.51 -16.62
CA THR A 28 13.56 2.97 -16.99
C THR A 28 13.01 3.97 -15.94
N LEU A 29 13.20 3.71 -14.67
CA LEU A 29 12.79 4.64 -13.62
C LEU A 29 13.57 5.95 -13.68
N ASP A 30 14.90 5.90 -13.86
CA ASP A 30 15.75 7.09 -13.94
C ASP A 30 15.32 7.99 -15.10
N ASP A 31 15.08 7.43 -16.29
CA ASP A 31 14.60 8.17 -17.45
C ASP A 31 13.22 8.80 -17.19
N PHE A 32 12.30 8.03 -16.62
CA PHE A 32 10.96 8.55 -16.25
C PHE A 32 11.02 9.68 -15.22
N LEU A 33 11.85 9.54 -14.20
CA LEU A 33 12.02 10.52 -13.14
C LEU A 33 12.61 11.82 -13.68
N GLU A 34 13.70 11.74 -14.44
CA GLU A 34 14.39 12.92 -14.98
C GLU A 34 13.54 13.68 -15.99
N ARG A 35 12.80 12.98 -16.85
CA ARG A 35 12.01 13.62 -17.90
C ARG A 35 10.66 14.13 -17.45
N HIS A 36 10.05 13.53 -16.47
CA HIS A 36 8.65 13.78 -16.15
C HIS A 36 8.39 14.17 -14.71
N LEU A 37 8.94 13.46 -13.72
CA LEU A 37 8.61 13.75 -12.32
C LEU A 37 9.38 14.95 -11.77
N VAL A 38 10.67 15.06 -12.06
CA VAL A 38 11.48 16.21 -11.62
C VAL A 38 10.96 17.53 -12.21
N PRO A 39 10.68 17.63 -13.53
CA PRO A 39 10.06 18.84 -14.11
C PRO A 39 8.66 19.15 -13.56
N ALA A 40 7.88 18.13 -13.16
CA ALA A 40 6.57 18.32 -12.52
C ALA A 40 6.67 18.79 -11.06
N GLY A 41 7.88 18.90 -10.50
CA GLY A 41 8.13 19.39 -9.15
C GLY A 41 8.07 18.31 -8.07
N VAL A 42 8.19 17.02 -8.44
CA VAL A 42 8.33 15.94 -7.47
C VAL A 42 9.72 15.98 -6.85
N ALA A 43 9.79 16.34 -5.56
CA ALA A 43 11.07 16.44 -4.83
C ALA A 43 11.55 15.11 -4.24
N GLU A 44 10.61 14.24 -3.86
CA GLU A 44 10.92 12.96 -3.21
C GLU A 44 10.05 11.84 -3.77
N TYR A 45 10.65 10.69 -3.98
CA TYR A 45 9.98 9.47 -4.44
C TYR A 45 10.66 8.23 -3.86
N GLN A 46 9.94 7.12 -3.88
CA GLN A 46 10.46 5.82 -3.46
C GLN A 46 9.79 4.69 -4.25
N PRO A 47 10.55 3.76 -4.88
CA PRO A 47 9.99 2.51 -5.36
C PRO A 47 9.44 1.68 -4.21
N ILE A 48 8.26 1.07 -4.42
CA ILE A 48 7.54 0.29 -3.42
C ILE A 48 7.13 -1.08 -3.97
N GLY A 49 6.45 -1.88 -3.16
CA GLY A 49 6.01 -3.20 -3.59
C GLY A 49 7.18 -4.12 -3.95
N SER A 50 7.04 -4.81 -5.06
CA SER A 50 8.05 -5.72 -5.60
C SER A 50 8.96 -5.09 -6.66
N THR A 51 8.81 -3.78 -6.93
CA THR A 51 9.56 -3.04 -7.95
C THR A 51 11.06 -3.24 -7.81
N GLY A 52 11.69 -3.81 -8.83
CA GLY A 52 13.13 -4.05 -8.89
C GLY A 52 13.67 -5.12 -7.94
N LYS A 53 12.83 -5.80 -7.17
CA LYS A 53 13.24 -6.83 -6.21
C LYS A 53 13.18 -8.24 -6.79
N LYS A 54 12.22 -8.52 -7.68
CA LYS A 54 12.09 -9.78 -8.41
C LYS A 54 12.94 -9.75 -9.69
N SER A 55 13.20 -10.93 -10.26
CA SER A 55 13.83 -11.05 -11.58
C SER A 55 12.98 -10.41 -12.67
N LEU A 56 11.66 -10.44 -12.51
CA LEU A 56 10.66 -9.90 -13.41
C LEU A 56 9.59 -9.18 -12.58
N SER A 57 9.31 -7.91 -12.87
CA SER A 57 8.22 -7.13 -12.25
C SER A 57 7.10 -6.92 -13.27
N GLY A 58 5.83 -7.16 -12.89
CA GLY A 58 4.68 -6.95 -13.77
C GLY A 58 4.41 -5.48 -14.04
N ASP A 59 4.64 -4.65 -13.03
CA ASP A 59 4.48 -3.20 -13.01
C ASP A 59 5.57 -2.57 -12.14
N LEU A 60 5.66 -1.26 -12.17
CA LEU A 60 6.57 -0.46 -11.34
C LEU A 60 5.74 0.45 -10.43
N ASP A 61 5.69 0.11 -9.16
CA ASP A 61 5.03 0.91 -8.14
C ASP A 61 5.99 1.96 -7.56
N ILE A 62 5.57 3.22 -7.55
CA ILE A 62 6.32 4.35 -6.99
C ILE A 62 5.41 5.17 -6.08
N VAL A 63 5.87 5.49 -4.87
CA VAL A 63 5.26 6.54 -4.06
C VAL A 63 6.00 7.85 -4.28
N VAL A 64 5.24 8.93 -4.47
CA VAL A 64 5.77 10.30 -4.61
C VAL A 64 5.23 11.20 -3.50
N SER A 65 6.07 12.11 -3.01
CA SER A 65 5.68 13.07 -1.99
C SER A 65 4.81 14.17 -2.58
N SER A 66 3.70 14.50 -1.91
CA SER A 66 2.95 15.71 -2.22
C SER A 66 3.61 16.99 -1.67
N GLY A 67 4.71 16.85 -0.89
CA GLY A 67 5.32 17.97 -0.19
C GLY A 67 4.30 18.72 0.67
N ASP A 68 4.29 20.04 0.58
CA ASP A 68 3.37 20.91 1.31
C ASP A 68 1.97 21.03 0.69
N PHE A 69 1.74 20.38 -0.45
CA PHE A 69 0.44 20.40 -1.12
C PHE A 69 -0.54 19.38 -0.53
N GLU A 70 -1.83 19.72 -0.55
CA GLU A 70 -2.87 18.72 -0.33
C GLU A 70 -2.75 17.59 -1.35
N PRO A 71 -2.71 16.31 -0.93
CA PRO A 71 -2.44 15.18 -1.83
C PRO A 71 -3.37 15.11 -3.05
N LYS A 72 -4.63 15.51 -2.90
CA LYS A 72 -5.60 15.52 -4.00
C LYS A 72 -5.28 16.60 -5.03
N GLU A 73 -4.90 17.78 -4.59
CA GLU A 73 -4.54 18.90 -5.47
C GLU A 73 -3.25 18.60 -6.22
N PHE A 74 -2.24 18.10 -5.50
CA PHE A 74 -0.99 17.66 -6.10
C PHE A 74 -1.22 16.56 -7.14
N LYS A 75 -2.06 15.56 -6.83
CA LYS A 75 -2.40 14.49 -7.76
C LYS A 75 -3.01 15.04 -9.06
N ASN A 76 -3.95 15.96 -8.96
CA ASN A 76 -4.60 16.54 -10.15
C ASN A 76 -3.61 17.34 -11.01
N LYS A 77 -2.73 18.11 -10.36
CA LYS A 77 -1.65 18.82 -11.04
C LYS A 77 -0.71 17.84 -11.76
N LEU A 78 -0.20 16.85 -11.04
CA LEU A 78 0.72 15.85 -11.57
C LEU A 78 0.10 15.07 -12.73
N LEU A 79 -1.18 14.67 -12.61
CA LEU A 79 -1.92 14.02 -13.69
C LEU A 79 -1.96 14.88 -14.96
N SER A 80 -2.22 16.20 -14.80
CA SER A 80 -2.24 17.14 -15.92
C SER A 80 -0.86 17.30 -16.57
N ASP A 81 0.18 17.45 -15.76
CA ASP A 81 1.56 17.62 -16.22
C ASP A 81 2.03 16.37 -16.98
N LEU A 82 1.75 15.18 -16.46
CA LEU A 82 2.10 13.92 -17.09
C LEU A 82 1.37 13.70 -18.43
N LYS A 83 0.10 14.06 -18.53
CA LYS A 83 -0.64 14.00 -19.81
C LYS A 83 -0.03 14.89 -20.89
N VAL A 84 0.53 16.03 -20.50
CA VAL A 84 1.24 16.93 -21.44
C VAL A 84 2.60 16.38 -21.83
N THR A 85 3.35 15.80 -20.88
CA THR A 85 4.77 15.44 -21.11
C THR A 85 4.97 14.01 -21.59
N VAL A 86 4.10 13.08 -21.20
CA VAL A 86 4.14 11.66 -21.62
C VAL A 86 3.18 11.41 -22.78
N GLY A 87 1.95 11.91 -22.66
CA GLY A 87 0.87 11.74 -23.63
C GLY A 87 -0.47 11.48 -22.94
N ASP A 88 -1.55 12.01 -23.48
CA ASP A 88 -2.88 11.91 -22.84
C ASP A 88 -3.38 10.46 -22.78
N GLU A 89 -3.12 9.66 -23.83
CA GLU A 89 -3.52 8.26 -23.90
C GLU A 89 -2.66 7.34 -23.03
N GLU A 90 -1.43 7.78 -22.73
CA GLU A 90 -0.45 7.05 -21.93
C GLU A 90 -0.63 7.23 -20.42
N VAL A 91 -1.57 8.07 -19.98
CA VAL A 91 -1.76 8.42 -18.58
C VAL A 91 -3.21 8.28 -18.19
N LYS A 92 -3.49 7.40 -17.22
CA LYS A 92 -4.84 7.11 -16.70
C LYS A 92 -4.92 7.29 -15.20
N LEU A 93 -6.10 7.73 -14.72
CA LEU A 93 -6.41 7.76 -13.31
C LEU A 93 -7.05 6.43 -12.91
N LEU A 94 -6.41 5.68 -12.02
CA LEU A 94 -6.92 4.43 -11.46
C LEU A 94 -7.21 4.60 -9.96
N GLY A 95 -8.44 4.95 -9.63
CA GLY A 95 -8.83 5.20 -8.24
C GLY A 95 -8.00 6.30 -7.60
N GLN A 96 -7.09 5.94 -6.71
CA GLN A 96 -6.19 6.90 -6.04
C GLN A 96 -4.82 7.03 -6.73
N ASN A 97 -4.49 6.16 -7.66
CA ASN A 97 -3.20 6.10 -8.34
C ASN A 97 -3.27 6.72 -9.74
N ILE A 98 -2.12 7.14 -10.26
CA ILE A 98 -1.94 7.50 -11.67
C ILE A 98 -1.17 6.36 -12.31
N ALA A 99 -1.75 5.71 -13.31
CA ALA A 99 -1.09 4.69 -14.11
C ALA A 99 -0.53 5.33 -15.39
N ILE A 100 0.68 4.96 -15.75
CA ILE A 100 1.40 5.44 -16.92
C ILE A 100 1.89 4.25 -17.73
N ARG A 101 1.66 4.24 -19.05
CA ARG A 101 2.31 3.34 -19.99
C ARG A 101 3.61 3.99 -20.43
N TYR A 102 4.74 3.40 -20.08
CA TYR A 102 6.05 3.98 -20.30
C TYR A 102 6.98 3.02 -21.05
N PRO A 103 7.80 3.52 -22.00
CA PRO A 103 8.73 2.66 -22.75
C PRO A 103 9.79 2.08 -21.82
N ILE A 104 10.09 0.80 -22.00
CA ILE A 104 11.19 0.14 -21.29
C ILE A 104 12.52 0.53 -21.94
N MET A 105 13.44 1.07 -21.15
CA MET A 105 14.74 1.49 -21.66
C MET A 105 15.52 0.32 -22.26
N GLY A 106 15.89 0.47 -23.53
CA GLY A 106 16.60 -0.56 -24.31
C GLY A 106 15.69 -1.62 -24.94
N SER A 107 14.39 -1.40 -24.99
CA SER A 107 13.39 -2.26 -25.63
C SER A 107 12.36 -1.44 -26.42
N ASP A 108 11.63 -2.08 -27.32
CA ASP A 108 10.46 -1.49 -28.00
C ASP A 108 9.14 -1.76 -27.23
N GLU A 109 9.24 -2.35 -26.04
CA GLU A 109 8.11 -2.71 -25.21
C GLU A 109 7.79 -1.63 -24.17
N TYR A 110 6.60 -1.70 -23.55
CA TYR A 110 6.12 -0.77 -22.54
C TYR A 110 5.85 -1.48 -21.23
N VAL A 111 6.11 -0.79 -20.11
CA VAL A 111 5.73 -1.22 -18.76
C VAL A 111 4.70 -0.27 -18.16
N GLN A 112 3.85 -0.76 -17.27
CA GLN A 112 3.00 0.10 -16.46
C GLN A 112 3.78 0.64 -15.27
N ILE A 113 3.71 1.95 -15.04
CA ILE A 113 4.20 2.62 -13.83
C ILE A 113 2.99 3.13 -13.06
N ASP A 114 2.87 2.75 -11.79
CA ASP A 114 1.80 3.19 -10.90
C ASP A 114 2.34 4.19 -9.87
N LEU A 115 1.86 5.44 -9.95
CA LEU A 115 2.22 6.49 -9.00
C LEU A 115 1.18 6.60 -7.88
N MET A 116 1.66 6.49 -6.68
CA MET A 116 0.91 6.72 -5.45
C MET A 116 1.32 8.05 -4.83
N ILE A 117 0.38 8.95 -4.58
CA ILE A 117 0.67 10.24 -3.96
C ILE A 117 0.50 10.12 -2.44
N SER A 118 1.51 10.53 -1.70
CA SER A 118 1.50 10.49 -0.24
C SER A 118 2.10 11.76 0.37
N PRO A 119 1.50 12.28 1.44
CA PRO A 119 2.12 13.36 2.23
C PRO A 119 3.31 12.86 3.06
N ASN A 120 3.49 11.55 3.17
CA ASN A 120 4.60 10.94 3.91
C ASN A 120 5.06 9.65 3.21
N ILE A 121 6.09 9.77 2.39
CA ILE A 121 6.62 8.63 1.62
C ILE A 121 7.25 7.56 2.51
N ARG A 122 7.88 7.92 3.64
CA ARG A 122 8.49 6.96 4.56
C ARG A 122 7.45 6.02 5.15
N HIS A 123 6.32 6.56 5.62
CA HIS A 123 5.23 5.75 6.16
C HIS A 123 4.58 4.87 5.08
N THR A 124 4.27 5.48 3.94
CA THR A 124 3.66 4.75 2.82
C THR A 124 4.62 3.72 2.24
N GLY A 125 5.87 4.08 2.04
CA GLY A 125 6.92 3.18 1.60
C GLY A 125 7.07 1.98 2.53
N TRP A 126 7.04 2.18 3.84
CA TRP A 126 7.08 1.10 4.81
C TRP A 126 5.82 0.23 4.75
N LEU A 127 4.61 0.81 4.72
CA LEU A 127 3.36 0.04 4.60
C LEU A 127 3.28 -0.78 3.31
N MET A 128 3.83 -0.26 2.22
CA MET A 128 3.82 -0.89 0.91
C MET A 128 5.13 -1.63 0.60
N SER A 129 6.04 -1.75 1.57
CA SER A 129 7.28 -2.49 1.37
C SER A 129 6.98 -3.99 1.18
N GLY A 130 7.77 -4.62 0.33
CA GLY A 130 7.84 -6.06 0.16
C GLY A 130 9.27 -6.42 -0.15
N THR A 131 9.73 -7.63 0.17
CA THR A 131 11.08 -8.10 -0.15
C THR A 131 11.21 -8.64 -1.58
N GLY A 132 10.07 -8.93 -2.21
CA GLY A 132 10.02 -9.47 -3.56
C GLY A 132 10.03 -11.00 -3.62
N ASP A 133 10.73 -11.66 -2.69
CA ASP A 133 10.85 -13.13 -2.62
C ASP A 133 9.95 -13.73 -1.52
N GLU A 134 8.95 -12.99 -1.08
CA GLU A 134 8.05 -13.40 -0.01
C GLU A 134 7.11 -14.51 -0.45
N GLU A 135 7.03 -15.58 0.35
CA GLU A 135 6.02 -16.63 0.20
C GLU A 135 4.60 -16.06 0.36
N VAL A 136 4.45 -15.05 1.23
CA VAL A 136 3.19 -14.35 1.52
C VAL A 136 3.31 -12.88 1.10
N LYS A 137 2.41 -12.42 0.23
CA LYS A 137 2.42 -11.04 -0.28
C LYS A 137 2.38 -10.00 0.85
N GLY A 138 3.14 -8.91 0.70
CA GLY A 138 3.29 -7.83 1.69
C GLY A 138 1.96 -7.17 2.11
N THR A 139 0.91 -7.23 1.28
CA THR A 139 -0.42 -6.75 1.65
C THR A 139 -1.00 -7.47 2.87
N PHE A 140 -0.66 -8.75 3.10
CA PHE A 140 -1.13 -9.50 4.27
C PHE A 140 -0.50 -9.02 5.57
N ARG A 141 0.70 -8.43 5.52
CA ARG A 141 1.24 -7.70 6.67
C ARG A 141 0.33 -6.55 7.08
N ASN A 142 -0.18 -5.77 6.11
CA ASN A 142 -1.09 -4.67 6.40
C ASN A 142 -2.43 -5.17 6.94
N TYR A 143 -2.95 -6.29 6.45
CA TYR A 143 -4.14 -6.92 7.04
C TYR A 143 -3.87 -7.40 8.46
N LEU A 144 -2.69 -7.93 8.75
CA LEU A 144 -2.31 -8.37 10.09
C LEU A 144 -2.16 -7.18 11.06
N LEU A 145 -1.56 -6.07 10.64
CA LEU A 145 -1.52 -4.82 11.42
C LEU A 145 -2.94 -4.30 11.73
N ASN A 146 -3.82 -4.30 10.74
CA ASN A 146 -5.23 -3.92 10.93
C ASN A 146 -5.98 -4.90 11.84
N PHE A 147 -5.68 -6.20 11.77
CA PHE A 147 -6.21 -7.19 12.70
C PHE A 147 -5.76 -6.88 14.13
N VAL A 148 -4.47 -6.66 14.37
CA VAL A 148 -3.95 -6.26 15.70
C VAL A 148 -4.62 -4.98 16.19
N ALA A 149 -4.80 -3.99 15.33
CA ALA A 149 -5.55 -2.78 15.65
C ALA A 149 -7.00 -3.08 16.05
N SER A 150 -7.64 -4.07 15.40
CA SER A 150 -9.00 -4.49 15.71
C SER A 150 -9.13 -5.16 17.08
N LEU A 151 -8.09 -5.85 17.54
CA LEU A 151 -8.05 -6.47 18.87
C LEU A 151 -8.04 -5.43 20.02
N GLN A 152 -7.60 -4.21 19.72
CA GLN A 152 -7.59 -3.09 20.67
C GLN A 152 -8.91 -2.28 20.65
N ARG A 153 -9.88 -2.75 19.85
CA ARG A 153 -11.16 -2.06 19.71
C ARG A 153 -11.93 -2.04 21.04
N GLN A 154 -12.29 -0.86 21.48
CA GLN A 154 -13.21 -0.64 22.58
C GLN A 154 -14.61 -0.30 22.00
N PRO A 155 -15.69 -0.43 22.77
CA PRO A 155 -17.05 -0.15 22.31
C PRO A 155 -17.22 1.23 21.66
N ARG A 156 -16.44 2.20 22.09
CA ARG A 156 -16.53 3.60 21.63
C ARG A 156 -15.22 4.14 21.03
N SER A 157 -14.16 3.34 20.93
CA SER A 157 -12.87 3.74 20.38
C SER A 157 -12.32 2.65 19.47
N ARG A 158 -11.72 3.05 18.37
CA ARG A 158 -11.02 2.16 17.45
C ARG A 158 -9.80 2.84 16.83
N ILE A 159 -8.84 2.02 16.45
CA ILE A 159 -7.69 2.41 15.66
C ILE A 159 -8.00 2.09 14.18
N THR A 160 -7.69 3.01 13.29
CA THR A 160 -7.74 2.76 11.84
C THR A 160 -6.38 3.07 11.25
N ILE A 161 -5.86 2.13 10.47
CA ILE A 161 -4.66 2.31 9.65
C ILE A 161 -5.16 2.52 8.23
N SER A 162 -4.76 3.60 7.61
CA SER A 162 -5.12 3.91 6.23
C SER A 162 -3.89 4.26 5.43
N TYR A 163 -3.89 3.81 4.21
CA TYR A 163 -2.99 4.21 3.16
C TYR A 163 -3.68 5.29 2.28
N PRO A 164 -3.02 6.37 1.91
CA PRO A 164 -1.72 6.91 2.32
C PRO A 164 -1.75 7.69 3.64
N GLY A 165 -2.76 7.48 4.41
CA GLY A 165 -3.15 8.40 5.47
C GLY A 165 -2.49 8.21 6.81
N GLY A 166 -1.76 7.12 7.08
CA GLY A 166 -1.23 6.85 8.40
C GLY A 166 -2.27 6.25 9.35
N PHE A 167 -1.99 6.37 10.62
CA PHE A 167 -2.76 5.82 11.72
C PHE A 167 -3.58 6.90 12.39
N GLN A 168 -4.82 6.57 12.74
CA GLN A 168 -5.66 7.49 13.49
C GLN A 168 -6.58 6.76 14.47
N ARG A 169 -6.67 7.31 15.69
CA ARG A 169 -7.70 6.90 16.65
C ARG A 169 -9.02 7.56 16.26
N LYS A 170 -10.11 6.78 16.30
CA LYS A 170 -11.48 7.26 16.10
C LYS A 170 -12.33 6.92 17.30
N GLU A 171 -13.17 7.86 17.73
CA GLU A 171 -14.09 7.67 18.84
C GLU A 171 -15.52 7.99 18.40
N LEU A 172 -16.49 7.34 19.05
CA LEU A 172 -17.90 7.71 18.92
C LEU A 172 -18.20 8.89 19.84
N PRO A 173 -18.99 9.88 19.39
CA PRO A 173 -19.44 10.99 20.22
C PRO A 173 -20.11 10.50 21.50
N GLN A 174 -20.00 11.27 22.59
CA GLN A 174 -20.63 10.95 23.88
C GLN A 174 -22.15 10.76 23.76
N GLN A 175 -22.79 11.49 22.85
CA GLN A 175 -24.24 11.46 22.57
C GLN A 175 -24.67 10.29 21.67
N PHE A 176 -23.74 9.40 21.25
CA PHE A 176 -24.13 8.24 20.47
C PHE A 176 -24.87 7.22 21.33
N ASP A 177 -26.13 6.99 21.01
CA ASP A 177 -26.95 5.91 21.58
C ASP A 177 -26.94 4.69 20.63
N PRO A 178 -26.34 3.56 21.04
CA PRO A 178 -26.34 2.35 20.23
C PRO A 178 -27.74 1.72 20.07
N ALA A 179 -28.69 2.06 20.95
CA ALA A 179 -30.06 1.56 20.90
C ALA A 179 -30.97 2.38 19.96
N ASP A 180 -30.53 3.60 19.56
CA ASP A 180 -31.27 4.43 18.60
C ASP A 180 -30.89 4.07 17.16
N PRO A 181 -31.80 3.46 16.36
CA PRO A 181 -31.55 3.14 14.96
C PRO A 181 -31.24 4.36 14.07
N LYS A 182 -31.64 5.56 14.51
CA LYS A 182 -31.40 6.83 13.80
C LYS A 182 -30.04 7.44 14.17
N SER A 183 -29.44 7.00 15.25
CA SER A 183 -28.11 7.41 15.67
C SER A 183 -27.06 6.88 14.70
N LYS A 184 -26.73 7.66 13.67
CA LYS A 184 -25.70 7.28 12.71
C LYS A 184 -24.35 7.25 13.41
N ARG A 185 -23.65 6.12 13.38
CA ARG A 185 -22.29 5.93 13.90
C ARG A 185 -21.28 6.82 13.14
N LYS A 186 -21.25 8.11 13.49
CA LYS A 186 -20.23 9.03 12.95
C LYS A 186 -19.00 8.94 13.84
N TRP A 187 -18.04 8.13 13.43
CA TRP A 187 -16.73 8.08 14.05
C TRP A 187 -16.00 9.41 13.83
N GLN A 188 -15.52 10.01 14.90
CA GLN A 188 -14.73 11.24 14.87
C GLN A 188 -13.26 10.91 15.06
N ASN A 189 -12.38 11.61 14.33
CA ASN A 189 -10.94 11.51 14.52
C ASN A 189 -10.57 12.17 15.86
N VAL A 190 -9.70 11.52 16.62
CA VAL A 190 -9.23 11.99 17.93
C VAL A 190 -7.71 12.03 17.92
N GLY A 191 -7.15 13.19 18.30
CA GLY A 191 -5.71 13.44 18.27
C GLY A 191 -5.17 13.64 16.87
N GLU A 192 -3.88 13.85 16.81
CA GLU A 192 -3.15 13.98 15.56
C GLU A 192 -3.07 12.66 14.79
N LYS A 193 -2.99 12.77 13.48
CA LYS A 193 -2.77 11.63 12.62
C LYS A 193 -1.30 11.25 12.67
N VAL A 194 -1.03 10.03 13.07
CA VAL A 194 0.33 9.50 13.12
C VAL A 194 0.70 8.90 11.78
N SER A 195 1.77 9.38 11.18
CA SER A 195 2.29 8.91 9.90
C SER A 195 3.76 8.48 10.01
N ASN A 196 4.10 7.87 11.15
CA ASN A 196 5.44 7.37 11.47
C ASN A 196 5.33 5.88 11.83
N PRO A 197 6.08 4.97 11.18
CA PRO A 197 6.00 3.54 11.44
C PRO A 197 6.27 3.14 12.88
N GLU A 198 7.26 3.78 13.52
CA GLU A 198 7.64 3.50 14.92
C GLU A 198 6.49 3.81 15.90
N GLU A 199 5.85 4.95 15.70
CA GLU A 199 4.71 5.36 16.52
C GLU A 199 3.47 4.49 16.26
N LEU A 200 3.28 4.04 15.01
CA LEU A 200 2.22 3.07 14.70
C LEU A 200 2.45 1.77 15.45
N LEU A 201 3.64 1.19 15.38
CA LEU A 201 3.98 -0.05 16.08
C LEU A 201 3.80 0.11 17.59
N LYS A 202 4.29 1.21 18.15
CA LYS A 202 4.10 1.55 19.58
C LYS A 202 2.62 1.66 19.95
N ALA A 203 1.80 2.31 19.14
CA ALA A 203 0.36 2.44 19.38
C ALA A 203 -0.37 1.08 19.30
N LEU A 204 0.14 0.14 18.50
CA LEU A 204 -0.33 -1.24 18.44
C LEU A 204 0.26 -2.11 19.56
N GLY A 205 1.10 -1.55 20.44
CA GLY A 205 1.79 -2.28 21.51
C GLY A 205 2.86 -3.23 20.99
N ILE A 206 3.29 -3.08 19.73
CA ILE A 206 4.33 -3.88 19.09
C ILE A 206 5.68 -3.22 19.38
N ASN A 207 6.49 -3.88 20.21
CA ASN A 207 7.81 -3.38 20.57
C ASN A 207 8.86 -3.94 19.61
N ALA A 208 8.93 -3.36 18.43
CA ALA A 208 9.86 -3.72 17.35
C ALA A 208 10.27 -2.47 16.56
N ASN A 209 11.43 -2.51 15.91
CA ASN A 209 11.76 -1.54 14.88
C ASN A 209 11.01 -1.87 13.58
N PRO A 210 10.66 -0.89 12.75
CA PRO A 210 9.96 -1.13 11.50
C PRO A 210 10.64 -2.15 10.57
N GLU A 211 11.97 -2.17 10.55
CA GLU A 211 12.78 -3.09 9.73
C GLU A 211 12.69 -4.54 10.20
N GLU A 212 12.43 -4.78 11.49
CA GLU A 212 12.27 -6.12 12.07
C GLU A 212 10.92 -6.75 11.77
N VAL A 213 9.96 -5.97 11.26
CA VAL A 213 8.58 -6.39 10.96
C VAL A 213 8.13 -5.88 9.59
N ASN A 214 9.04 -5.80 8.64
CA ASN A 214 8.79 -5.22 7.32
C ASN A 214 8.09 -6.18 6.33
N ASN A 215 7.92 -7.45 6.68
CA ASN A 215 7.16 -8.44 5.94
C ASN A 215 6.19 -9.20 6.85
N PHE A 216 5.33 -10.05 6.24
CA PHE A 216 4.30 -10.80 6.97
C PHE A 216 4.89 -11.81 7.94
N VAL A 217 5.90 -12.55 7.50
CA VAL A 217 6.55 -13.63 8.27
C VAL A 217 7.18 -13.07 9.55
N ASP A 218 7.99 -12.04 9.41
CA ASP A 218 8.68 -11.40 10.54
C ASP A 218 7.67 -10.79 11.53
N LEU A 219 6.62 -10.15 11.03
CA LEU A 219 5.56 -9.63 11.89
C LEU A 219 4.86 -10.75 12.66
N VAL A 220 4.52 -11.88 12.03
CA VAL A 220 3.93 -13.05 12.71
C VAL A 220 4.86 -13.55 13.80
N GLN A 221 6.15 -13.76 13.50
CA GLN A 221 7.14 -14.24 14.47
C GLN A 221 7.28 -13.29 15.67
N HIS A 222 7.15 -11.99 15.44
CA HIS A 222 7.16 -10.99 16.50
C HIS A 222 5.88 -11.06 17.36
N LEU A 223 4.71 -11.15 16.74
CA LEU A 223 3.43 -11.22 17.43
C LEU A 223 3.27 -12.50 18.26
N LEU A 224 3.87 -13.62 17.85
CA LEU A 224 3.89 -14.88 18.62
C LEU A 224 4.58 -14.72 19.99
N LYS A 225 5.51 -13.78 20.12
CA LYS A 225 6.17 -13.47 21.41
C LYS A 225 5.35 -12.56 22.31
N MET A 226 4.19 -12.07 21.86
CA MET A 226 3.35 -11.14 22.59
C MET A 226 2.21 -11.86 23.32
N PRO A 227 2.24 -12.03 24.67
CA PRO A 227 1.28 -12.88 25.40
C PRO A 227 -0.19 -12.51 25.21
N LYS A 228 -0.48 -11.24 24.93
CA LYS A 228 -1.85 -10.75 24.73
C LYS A 228 -2.37 -10.96 23.30
N ILE A 229 -1.46 -11.09 22.31
CA ILE A 229 -1.81 -11.15 20.89
C ILE A 229 -1.67 -12.58 20.38
N ALA A 230 -0.62 -13.31 20.76
CA ALA A 230 -0.34 -14.66 20.28
C ALA A 230 -1.57 -15.61 20.32
N PRO A 231 -2.34 -15.71 21.43
CA PRO A 231 -3.52 -16.57 21.49
C PRO A 231 -4.65 -16.17 20.54
N ARG A 232 -4.64 -14.90 20.09
CA ARG A 232 -5.67 -14.33 19.22
C ARG A 232 -5.33 -14.46 17.73
N LEU A 233 -4.08 -14.81 17.37
CA LEU A 233 -3.67 -14.97 15.96
C LEU A 233 -4.51 -16.02 15.23
N LYS A 234 -5.01 -17.03 15.91
CA LYS A 234 -5.95 -18.03 15.36
C LYS A 234 -7.26 -17.44 14.81
N GLU A 235 -7.58 -16.19 15.12
CA GLU A 235 -8.78 -15.47 14.63
C GLU A 235 -8.50 -14.73 13.32
N PHE A 236 -7.24 -14.56 12.93
CA PHE A 236 -6.86 -13.86 11.70
C PHE A 236 -7.44 -14.48 10.42
N PRO A 237 -7.49 -15.82 10.24
CA PRO A 237 -8.15 -16.42 9.08
C PRO A 237 -9.60 -15.96 8.88
N GLU A 238 -10.38 -15.91 9.95
CA GLU A 238 -11.77 -15.42 9.87
C GLU A 238 -11.84 -13.91 9.62
N TYR A 239 -10.87 -13.15 10.13
CA TYR A 239 -10.77 -11.71 9.89
C TYR A 239 -10.56 -11.39 8.40
N ILE A 240 -9.68 -12.13 7.68
CA ILE A 240 -9.40 -11.86 6.26
C ILE A 240 -10.38 -12.51 5.29
N LYS A 241 -11.23 -13.42 5.75
CA LYS A 241 -12.19 -14.18 4.93
C LYS A 241 -13.03 -13.30 4.00
N ASN A 242 -13.56 -12.19 4.55
CA ASN A 242 -14.44 -11.28 3.84
C ASN A 242 -13.70 -10.10 3.16
N ILE A 243 -12.36 -10.08 3.20
CA ILE A 243 -11.60 -9.07 2.48
C ILE A 243 -11.59 -9.44 1.00
N PRO A 244 -11.94 -8.52 0.08
CA PRO A 244 -11.89 -8.79 -1.35
C PRO A 244 -10.44 -8.90 -1.82
N TYR A 245 -9.93 -10.11 -1.92
CA TYR A 245 -8.59 -10.42 -2.39
C TYR A 245 -8.53 -11.82 -3.02
N ASN A 246 -7.46 -12.12 -3.74
CA ASN A 246 -7.25 -13.43 -4.35
C ASN A 246 -7.24 -14.55 -3.30
N GLU A 247 -8.07 -15.57 -3.48
CA GLU A 247 -8.28 -16.66 -2.49
C GLU A 247 -7.02 -17.54 -2.31
N GLU A 248 -6.25 -17.77 -3.38
CA GLU A 248 -5.00 -18.54 -3.30
C GLU A 248 -3.99 -17.82 -2.41
N GLU A 249 -3.85 -16.51 -2.57
CA GLU A 249 -2.95 -15.70 -1.77
C GLU A 249 -3.39 -15.60 -0.30
N LYS A 250 -4.71 -15.51 -0.04
CA LYS A 250 -5.25 -15.61 1.32
C LYS A 250 -4.87 -16.95 1.94
N GLN A 251 -5.02 -18.06 1.19
CA GLN A 251 -4.74 -19.38 1.69
C GLN A 251 -3.25 -19.55 2.01
N LYS A 252 -2.33 -18.99 1.23
CA LYS A 252 -0.89 -18.97 1.55
C LYS A 252 -0.64 -18.29 2.91
N ALA A 253 -1.21 -17.12 3.14
CA ALA A 253 -1.07 -16.41 4.42
C ALA A 253 -1.66 -17.20 5.60
N ILE A 254 -2.82 -17.82 5.42
CA ILE A 254 -3.47 -18.67 6.43
C ILE A 254 -2.62 -19.90 6.73
N ASN A 255 -2.16 -20.61 5.70
CA ASN A 255 -1.36 -21.83 5.86
C ASN A 255 -0.05 -21.54 6.60
N TYR A 256 0.65 -20.46 6.21
CA TYR A 256 1.84 -20.04 6.94
C TYR A 256 1.51 -19.78 8.42
N LEU A 257 0.51 -18.96 8.70
CA LEU A 257 0.15 -18.63 10.08
C LEU A 257 -0.18 -19.89 10.90
N LEU A 258 -1.03 -20.78 10.36
CA LEU A 258 -1.43 -22.02 11.05
C LEU A 258 -0.29 -23.02 11.25
N SER A 259 0.77 -22.93 10.44
CA SER A 259 1.95 -23.79 10.60
C SER A 259 2.85 -23.38 11.76
N VAL A 260 2.71 -22.16 12.29
CA VAL A 260 3.60 -21.59 13.31
C VAL A 260 2.90 -21.24 14.63
N ILE A 261 1.56 -21.33 14.70
CA ILE A 261 0.76 -21.19 15.94
C ILE A 261 0.37 -22.58 16.48
#